data_466d3624f432f663bf9e66816d9cd74d
#
_entry.id   466d3624f432f663bf9e66816d9cd74d
#
_cell.length_a   1.000
_cell.length_b   1.000
_cell.length_c   1.000
_cell.angle_alpha   90.00
_cell.angle_beta   90.00
_cell.angle_gamma   90.00
#
_symmetry.space_group_name_H-M   'P 1'
#
loop_
_entity.id
_entity.type
_entity.pdbx_description
1 polymer ?
#
loop_
_entity_poly.entity_id
_entity_poly.type
_entity_poly.pdbx_seq_one_letter_code
_entity_poly.pdbx_strand_id
1 'polypeptide(L)'
;MKNNDKSVKAKKREEYDHIDHSDEIKRLNRIVGQIEGIRKMLEEQRKMEDVLMQCKAIHSALKSIETRILKAHLAVALDEIVKIEKKKNRAEKVAELEELFKHAS
;
A
#
# COMPACT_ATOMS: atom_id res chain seq x y z
N MET A 1 -8.81 20.74 10.74
CA MET A 1 -8.18 19.83 9.79
C MET A 1 -7.56 18.60 10.46
N LYS A 2 -6.72 18.77 11.46
CA LYS A 2 -6.11 17.64 12.16
C LYS A 2 -7.13 16.70 12.81
N ASN A 3 -8.23 17.24 13.34
CA ASN A 3 -9.28 16.42 13.95
C ASN A 3 -10.05 15.59 12.94
N ASN A 4 -10.26 16.12 11.74
CA ASN A 4 -10.96 15.39 10.67
C ASN A 4 -10.11 14.22 10.16
N ASP A 5 -8.81 14.43 10.03
CA ASP A 5 -7.89 13.38 9.62
C ASP A 5 -7.87 12.23 10.62
N LYS A 6 -7.87 12.57 11.91
CA LYS A 6 -7.91 11.56 12.97
C LYS A 6 -9.21 10.77 12.96
N SER A 7 -10.35 11.43 12.71
CA SER A 7 -11.64 10.75 12.63
C SER A 7 -11.71 9.79 11.46
N VAL A 8 -11.22 10.19 10.30
CA VAL A 8 -11.19 9.34 9.10
C VAL A 8 -10.28 8.15 9.33
N LYS A 9 -9.11 8.37 9.91
CA LYS A 9 -8.17 7.29 10.22
C LYS A 9 -8.75 6.31 11.23
N ALA A 10 -9.47 6.81 12.25
CA ALA A 10 -10.08 5.96 13.25
C ALA A 10 -11.14 5.05 12.65
N LYS A 11 -12.01 5.57 11.76
CA LYS A 11 -13.03 4.76 11.09
C LYS A 11 -12.43 3.66 10.24
N LYS A 12 -11.37 3.97 9.48
CA LYS A 12 -10.66 2.97 8.67
C LYS A 12 -9.92 1.96 9.52
N ARG A 13 -9.40 2.41 10.66
CA ARG A 13 -8.65 1.56 11.58
C ARG A 13 -9.52 0.49 12.21
N GLU A 14 -10.80 0.77 12.48
CA GLU A 14 -11.74 -0.21 13.05
C GLU A 14 -11.81 -1.48 12.21
N GLU A 15 -11.68 -1.33 10.88
CA GLU A 15 -11.76 -2.45 9.96
C GLU A 15 -10.44 -3.23 9.84
N TYR A 16 -9.30 -2.54 9.89
CA TYR A 16 -8.00 -3.15 9.60
C TYR A 16 -6.95 -2.91 10.68
N ASP A 17 -7.36 -2.62 11.91
CA ASP A 17 -6.44 -2.24 12.98
C ASP A 17 -5.50 -3.37 13.42
N HIS A 18 -5.82 -4.61 13.09
CA HIS A 18 -5.01 -5.77 13.42
C HIS A 18 -3.93 -6.09 12.37
N ILE A 19 -3.87 -5.33 11.28
CA ILE A 19 -2.85 -5.53 10.26
C ILE A 19 -1.60 -4.73 10.64
N ASP A 20 -0.48 -5.43 10.77
CA ASP A 20 0.81 -4.81 11.08
C ASP A 20 1.54 -4.44 9.80
N HIS A 21 1.70 -3.14 9.55
CA HIS A 21 2.41 -2.62 8.38
C HIS A 21 3.80 -2.09 8.72
N SER A 22 4.37 -2.50 9.84
CA SER A 22 5.68 -1.98 10.28
C SER A 22 6.79 -2.24 9.25
N ASP A 23 6.77 -3.40 8.59
CA ASP A 23 7.75 -3.71 7.54
C ASP A 23 7.58 -2.81 6.32
N GLU A 24 6.33 -2.59 5.90
CA GLU A 24 6.03 -1.73 4.76
C GLU A 24 6.42 -0.28 5.04
N ILE A 25 6.22 0.18 6.27
CA ILE A 25 6.64 1.52 6.68
C ILE A 25 8.16 1.66 6.61
N LYS A 26 8.90 0.66 7.07
CA LYS A 26 10.37 0.67 6.97
C LYS A 26 10.84 0.72 5.52
N ARG A 27 10.18 -0.04 4.64
CA ARG A 27 10.50 -0.06 3.22
C ARG A 27 10.18 1.28 2.55
N LEU A 28 9.06 1.90 2.94
CA LEU A 28 8.70 3.23 2.47
C LEU A 28 9.72 4.29 2.89
N ASN A 29 10.20 4.22 4.13
CA ASN A 29 11.24 5.14 4.63
C ASN A 29 12.52 5.00 3.81
N ARG A 30 12.87 3.78 3.41
CA ARG A 30 14.01 3.54 2.55
C ARG A 30 13.83 4.18 1.17
N ILE A 31 12.61 4.08 0.62
CA ILE A 31 12.27 4.70 -0.66
C ILE A 31 12.37 6.22 -0.58
N VAL A 32 11.93 6.82 0.53
CA VAL A 32 12.06 8.27 0.74
C VAL A 32 13.53 8.68 0.62
N GLY A 33 14.43 7.91 1.23
CA GLY A 33 15.87 8.18 1.11
C GLY A 33 16.39 8.02 -0.31
N GLN A 34 15.88 7.03 -1.04
CA GLN A 34 16.27 6.81 -2.44
C GLN A 34 15.78 7.95 -3.34
N ILE A 35 14.58 8.48 -3.07
CA ILE A 35 14.07 9.63 -3.81
C ILE A 35 14.95 10.85 -3.59
N GLU A 36 15.39 11.10 -2.35
CA GLU A 36 16.33 12.17 -2.05
C GLU A 36 17.64 11.97 -2.78
N GLY A 37 18.08 10.72 -2.90
CA GLY A 37 19.27 10.37 -3.67
C GLY A 37 19.14 10.76 -5.13
N ILE A 38 17.98 10.50 -5.73
CA ILE A 38 17.69 10.90 -7.13
C ILE A 38 17.74 12.40 -7.28
N ARG A 39 17.14 13.13 -6.34
CA ARG A 39 17.16 14.60 -6.37
C ARG A 39 18.59 15.10 -6.41
N LYS A 40 19.45 14.55 -5.56
CA LYS A 40 20.88 14.89 -5.54
C LYS A 40 21.58 14.58 -6.86
N MET A 41 21.29 13.42 -7.44
CA MET A 41 21.87 13.03 -8.72
C MET A 41 21.51 14.01 -9.81
N LEU A 42 20.28 14.50 -9.83
CA LEU A 42 19.83 15.50 -10.79
C LEU A 42 20.52 16.85 -10.58
N GLU A 43 20.67 17.26 -9.31
CA GLU A 43 21.38 18.48 -8.97
C GLU A 43 22.86 18.42 -9.38
N GLU A 44 23.48 17.27 -9.24
CA GLU A 44 24.88 17.02 -9.60
C GLU A 44 25.06 16.69 -11.07
N GLN A 45 23.99 16.68 -11.84
CA GLN A 45 24.01 16.36 -13.26
C GLN A 45 24.68 15.02 -13.57
N ARG A 46 24.31 14.01 -12.78
CA ARG A 46 24.80 12.65 -12.99
C ARG A 46 24.25 12.07 -14.30
N LYS A 47 24.86 11.02 -14.78
CA LYS A 47 24.46 10.38 -16.03
C LYS A 47 23.00 9.98 -15.99
N MET A 48 22.26 10.26 -17.06
CA MET A 48 20.84 9.94 -17.17
C MET A 48 20.58 8.44 -16.95
N GLU A 49 21.48 7.59 -17.44
CA GLU A 49 21.38 6.14 -17.27
C GLU A 49 21.32 5.76 -15.80
N ASP A 50 22.19 6.36 -14.98
CA ASP A 50 22.23 6.09 -13.55
C ASP A 50 20.96 6.57 -12.86
N VAL A 51 20.47 7.74 -13.23
CA VAL A 51 19.24 8.29 -12.67
C VAL A 51 18.05 7.40 -13.00
N LEU A 52 17.94 6.97 -14.26
CA LEU A 52 16.83 6.09 -14.69
C LEU A 52 16.89 4.74 -14.00
N MET A 53 18.09 4.21 -13.77
CA MET A 53 18.27 2.95 -13.05
C MET A 53 17.74 3.05 -11.63
N GLN A 54 18.02 4.17 -10.95
CA GLN A 54 17.52 4.41 -9.61
C GLN A 54 15.99 4.55 -9.59
N CYS A 55 15.43 5.21 -10.59
CA CYS A 55 13.98 5.34 -10.74
C CYS A 55 13.32 3.96 -10.88
N LYS A 56 13.90 3.09 -11.69
CA LYS A 56 13.39 1.74 -11.89
C LYS A 56 13.45 0.92 -10.61
N ALA A 57 14.51 1.08 -9.84
CA ALA A 57 14.66 0.39 -8.55
C ALA A 57 13.59 0.83 -7.57
N ILE A 58 13.29 2.13 -7.52
CA ILE A 58 12.22 2.66 -6.66
C ILE A 58 10.86 2.14 -7.11
N HIS A 59 10.61 2.10 -8.41
CA HIS A 59 9.37 1.58 -8.99
C HIS A 59 9.13 0.14 -8.56
N SER A 60 10.16 -0.70 -8.70
CA SER A 60 10.10 -2.12 -8.28
C SER A 60 9.85 -2.26 -6.79
N ALA A 61 10.54 -1.46 -5.98
CA ALA A 61 10.39 -1.50 -4.53
C ALA A 61 8.98 -1.09 -4.12
N LEU A 62 8.45 -0.05 -4.75
CA LEU A 62 7.11 0.45 -4.45
C LEU A 62 6.04 -0.57 -4.85
N LYS A 63 6.22 -1.22 -6.00
CA LYS A 63 5.32 -2.28 -6.45
C LYS A 63 5.33 -3.46 -5.48
N SER A 64 6.48 -3.81 -4.95
CA SER A 64 6.61 -4.87 -3.94
C SER A 64 5.82 -4.52 -2.68
N ILE A 65 5.91 -3.28 -2.22
CA ILE A 65 5.18 -2.80 -1.05
C ILE A 65 3.68 -2.86 -1.31
N GLU A 66 3.24 -2.40 -2.48
CA GLU A 66 1.84 -2.45 -2.90
C GLU A 66 1.29 -3.87 -2.84
N THR A 67 2.05 -4.84 -3.36
CA THR A 67 1.66 -6.25 -3.35
C THR A 67 1.55 -6.79 -1.93
N ARG A 68 2.49 -6.41 -1.05
CA ARG A 68 2.46 -6.85 0.36
C ARG A 68 1.24 -6.31 1.08
N ILE A 69 0.92 -5.03 0.86
CA ILE A 69 -0.27 -4.41 1.45
C ILE A 69 -1.54 -5.11 0.97
N LEU A 70 -1.62 -5.32 -0.35
CA LEU A 70 -2.78 -5.99 -0.95
C LEU A 70 -2.98 -7.39 -0.39
N LYS A 71 -1.91 -8.17 -0.28
CA LYS A 71 -1.98 -9.53 0.26
C LYS A 71 -2.45 -9.55 1.72
N ALA A 72 -1.99 -8.60 2.53
CA ALA A 72 -2.40 -8.53 3.92
C ALA A 72 -3.90 -8.23 4.03
N HIS A 73 -4.39 -7.29 3.25
CA HIS A 73 -5.81 -6.93 3.25
C HIS A 73 -6.67 -8.04 2.64
N LEU A 74 -6.16 -8.72 1.61
CA LEU A 74 -6.84 -9.86 1.01
C LEU A 74 -7.06 -10.98 2.03
N ALA A 75 -6.04 -11.30 2.81
CA ALA A 75 -6.14 -12.35 3.84
C ALA A 75 -7.24 -12.02 4.85
N VAL A 76 -7.32 -10.75 5.29
CA VAL A 76 -8.36 -10.31 6.22
C VAL A 76 -9.74 -10.39 5.57
N ALA A 77 -9.86 -9.91 4.33
CA ALA A 77 -11.14 -9.92 3.61
C ALA A 77 -11.67 -11.33 3.40
N LEU A 78 -10.78 -12.27 3.05
CA LEU A 78 -11.17 -13.67 2.87
C LEU A 78 -11.63 -14.30 4.18
N ASP A 79 -10.94 -13.99 5.28
CA ASP A 79 -11.33 -14.47 6.60
C ASP A 79 -12.73 -13.96 6.98
N GLU A 80 -13.02 -12.69 6.71
CA GLU A 80 -14.33 -12.11 6.93
C GLU A 80 -15.41 -12.79 6.10
N ILE A 81 -15.13 -13.06 4.82
CA ILE A 81 -16.07 -13.73 3.92
C ILE A 81 -16.42 -15.13 4.45
N VAL A 82 -15.43 -15.85 4.90
CA VAL A 82 -15.64 -17.20 5.46
C VAL A 82 -16.53 -17.16 6.70
N LYS A 83 -16.40 -16.11 7.52
CA LYS A 83 -17.19 -15.96 8.75
C LYS A 83 -18.61 -15.48 8.52
N ILE A 84 -18.93 -14.92 7.35
CA ILE A 84 -20.26 -14.43 7.06
C ILE A 84 -21.20 -15.59 6.73
N GLU A 85 -22.25 -15.75 7.52
CA GLU A 85 -23.24 -16.81 7.33
C GLU A 85 -24.28 -16.44 6.27
N LYS A 86 -24.65 -15.17 6.16
CA LYS A 86 -25.67 -14.72 5.23
C LYS A 86 -25.07 -14.54 3.83
N LYS A 87 -25.66 -15.18 2.83
CA LYS A 87 -25.23 -15.10 1.43
C LYS A 87 -25.14 -13.68 0.90
N LYS A 88 -26.11 -12.82 1.29
CA LYS A 88 -26.16 -11.43 0.83
C LYS A 88 -24.92 -10.65 1.27
N ASN A 89 -24.55 -10.77 2.54
CA ASN A 89 -23.38 -10.07 3.07
C ASN A 89 -22.07 -10.60 2.45
N ARG A 90 -22.06 -11.90 2.17
CA ARG A 90 -20.91 -12.54 1.52
C ARG A 90 -20.69 -11.97 0.12
N ALA A 91 -21.78 -11.80 -0.65
CA ALA A 91 -21.71 -11.22 -1.99
C ALA A 91 -21.21 -9.79 -1.97
N GLU A 92 -21.64 -8.99 -1.01
CA GLU A 92 -21.18 -7.61 -0.84
C GLU A 92 -19.67 -7.56 -0.57
N LYS A 93 -19.16 -8.44 0.30
CA LYS A 93 -17.73 -8.50 0.61
C LYS A 93 -16.91 -8.94 -0.61
N VAL A 94 -17.41 -9.88 -1.39
CA VAL A 94 -16.76 -10.31 -2.63
C VAL A 94 -16.69 -9.15 -3.61
N ALA A 95 -17.75 -8.37 -3.76
CA ALA A 95 -17.78 -7.21 -4.64
C ALA A 95 -16.76 -6.16 -4.21
N GLU A 96 -16.63 -5.89 -2.92
CA GLU A 96 -15.61 -4.97 -2.39
C GLU A 96 -14.21 -5.44 -2.73
N LEU A 97 -13.97 -6.74 -2.61
CA LEU A 97 -12.68 -7.33 -2.91
C LEU A 97 -12.34 -7.21 -4.40
N GLU A 98 -13.32 -7.42 -5.27
CA GLU A 98 -13.13 -7.25 -6.72
C GLU A 98 -12.74 -5.81 -7.07
N GLU A 99 -13.37 -4.83 -6.43
CA GLU A 99 -13.02 -3.42 -6.63
C GLU A 99 -11.58 -3.14 -6.20
N LEU A 100 -11.16 -3.70 -5.08
CA LEU A 100 -9.80 -3.55 -4.59
C LEU A 100 -8.78 -4.07 -5.62
N PHE A 101 -9.04 -5.24 -6.20
CA PHE A 101 -8.15 -5.82 -7.21
C PHE A 101 -8.09 -4.99 -8.50
N LYS A 102 -9.19 -4.38 -8.89
CA LYS A 102 -9.21 -3.50 -10.06
C LYS A 102 -8.27 -2.32 -9.89
N HIS A 103 -8.23 -1.73 -8.69
CA HIS A 103 -7.36 -0.60 -8.40
C HIS A 103 -5.90 -0.98 -8.22
N ALA A 104 -5.61 -2.24 -7.93
CA ALA A 104 -4.25 -2.73 -7.71
C ALA A 104 -3.52 -3.04 -9.04
N SER A 105 -4.25 -3.21 -10.12
CA SER A 105 -3.63 -3.48 -11.43
C SER A 105 -3.41 -2.19 -12.20
#